data_ce86e7863473aa1a3497f86483ddbb63
#
_entry.id   ce86e7863473aa1a3497f86483ddbb63
#
_cell.length_a   1.000
_cell.length_b   1.000
_cell.length_c   1.000
_cell.angle_alpha   90.00
_cell.angle_beta   90.00
_cell.angle_gamma   90.00
#
_symmetry.space_group_name_H-M   'P 1'
#
loop_
_entity.id
_entity.type
_entity.pdbx_description
1 polymer ?
#
loop_
_entity_poly.entity_id
_entity_poly.type
_entity_poly.pdbx_seq_one_letter_code
_entity_poly.pdbx_strand_id
1 'polypeptide(L)'
;MNASISVVCYKSKTLSNGESPLMLQITKDKKRKYQSLGISVNPKHWNFLKGEPKPKCPNRDYILKIILAKKEELQRKVLEFNSRQREYSVYSLLKETERTQHMTVGEFYLALIDEFERNGKLGNRRAYKGSYNSLNSFTGDNLDICFEDITQGWLLNYESWLRAKGNKETTISLSLIHI
;
A
#
# COMPACT_ATOMS: atom_id res chain seq x y z
N MET A 1 -11.15 7.10 7.30
CA MET A 1 -11.90 5.82 7.52
C MET A 1 -10.93 4.67 7.73
N ASN A 2 -11.25 3.73 8.64
CA ASN A 2 -10.41 2.54 8.84
C ASN A 2 -10.60 1.53 7.70
N ALA A 3 -9.53 0.76 7.39
CA ALA A 3 -9.64 -0.34 6.44
C ALA A 3 -10.50 -1.48 7.00
N SER A 4 -11.34 -2.05 6.17
CA SER A 4 -12.13 -3.26 6.47
C SER A 4 -11.42 -4.47 5.87
N ILE A 5 -11.28 -5.53 6.67
CA ILE A 5 -10.58 -6.78 6.29
C ILE A 5 -11.55 -7.94 6.43
N SER A 6 -11.82 -8.63 5.33
CA SER A 6 -12.69 -9.80 5.28
C SER A 6 -12.04 -10.94 4.50
N VAL A 7 -12.56 -12.15 4.64
CA VAL A 7 -12.09 -13.33 3.87
C VAL A 7 -13.15 -13.76 2.89
N VAL A 8 -12.71 -14.02 1.66
CA VAL A 8 -13.57 -14.48 0.58
C VAL A 8 -13.03 -15.75 -0.04
N CYS A 9 -13.93 -16.69 -0.32
CA CYS A 9 -13.65 -17.83 -1.18
C CYS A 9 -13.89 -17.37 -2.64
N TYR A 10 -12.84 -17.35 -3.45
CA TYR A 10 -12.84 -16.73 -4.78
C TYR A 10 -13.39 -17.70 -5.84
N LYS A 11 -14.72 -17.75 -5.95
CA LYS A 11 -15.44 -18.70 -6.82
C LYS A 11 -15.11 -18.58 -8.31
N SER A 12 -14.71 -17.40 -8.78
CA SER A 12 -14.39 -17.17 -10.19
C SER A 12 -13.11 -17.88 -10.65
N LYS A 13 -12.34 -18.44 -9.71
CA LYS A 13 -11.15 -19.23 -10.00
C LYS A 13 -11.27 -20.59 -9.30
N THR A 14 -11.43 -21.64 -10.10
CA THR A 14 -11.40 -23.03 -9.62
C THR A 14 -10.04 -23.63 -9.96
N LEU A 15 -9.40 -24.25 -8.99
CA LEU A 15 -8.15 -24.98 -9.15
C LEU A 15 -8.41 -26.36 -9.75
N SER A 16 -7.36 -27.04 -10.22
CA SER A 16 -7.44 -28.40 -10.80
C SER A 16 -8.04 -29.44 -9.86
N ASN A 17 -7.92 -29.24 -8.55
CA ASN A 17 -8.52 -30.08 -7.51
C ASN A 17 -9.99 -29.76 -7.16
N GLY A 18 -10.64 -28.84 -7.90
CA GLY A 18 -12.01 -28.43 -7.68
C GLY A 18 -12.22 -27.48 -6.49
N GLU A 19 -11.13 -26.99 -5.90
CA GLU A 19 -11.19 -26.00 -4.80
C GLU A 19 -11.09 -24.57 -5.34
N SER A 20 -11.50 -23.61 -4.55
CA SER A 20 -11.35 -22.18 -4.82
C SER A 20 -10.37 -21.54 -3.82
N PRO A 21 -9.48 -20.65 -4.27
CA PRO A 21 -8.52 -20.00 -3.39
C PRO A 21 -9.24 -19.09 -2.38
N LEU A 22 -8.70 -19.06 -1.16
CA LEU A 22 -9.11 -18.12 -0.13
C LEU A 22 -8.27 -16.85 -0.26
N MET A 23 -8.96 -15.71 -0.24
CA MET A 23 -8.35 -14.39 -0.38
C MET A 23 -8.77 -13.50 0.79
N LEU A 24 -7.83 -12.71 1.31
CA LEU A 24 -8.17 -11.55 2.11
C LEU A 24 -8.65 -10.44 1.18
N GLN A 25 -9.82 -9.90 1.47
CA GLN A 25 -10.36 -8.70 0.83
C GLN A 25 -10.15 -7.53 1.77
N ILE A 26 -9.40 -6.54 1.32
CA ILE A 26 -9.14 -5.32 2.05
C ILE A 26 -9.83 -4.18 1.31
N THR A 27 -10.63 -3.42 2.04
CA THR A 27 -11.39 -2.29 1.47
C THR A 27 -11.14 -1.04 2.31
N LYS A 28 -10.74 0.05 1.66
CA LYS A 28 -10.59 1.38 2.25
C LYS A 28 -10.90 2.44 1.19
N ASP A 29 -11.65 3.46 1.57
CA ASP A 29 -11.98 4.62 0.72
C ASP A 29 -12.50 4.22 -0.67
N LYS A 30 -13.44 3.25 -0.70
CA LYS A 30 -14.05 2.65 -1.92
C LYS A 30 -13.06 1.87 -2.80
N LYS A 31 -11.77 1.82 -2.48
CA LYS A 31 -10.79 0.97 -3.16
C LYS A 31 -10.73 -0.41 -2.51
N ARG A 32 -10.62 -1.45 -3.33
CA ARG A 32 -10.61 -2.85 -2.90
C ARG A 32 -9.43 -3.59 -3.51
N LYS A 33 -8.74 -4.37 -2.67
CA LYS A 33 -7.67 -5.27 -3.10
C LYS A 33 -7.82 -6.64 -2.46
N TYR A 34 -7.25 -7.64 -3.12
CA TYR A 34 -7.26 -9.02 -2.68
C TYR A 34 -5.84 -9.51 -2.50
N GLN A 35 -5.59 -10.19 -1.38
CA GLN A 35 -4.34 -10.87 -1.08
C GLN A 35 -4.61 -12.36 -0.92
N SER A 36 -3.80 -13.20 -1.57
CA SER A 36 -3.93 -14.65 -1.42
C SER A 36 -3.54 -15.09 0.00
N LEU A 37 -4.31 -16.02 0.55
CA LEU A 37 -3.95 -16.70 1.80
C LEU A 37 -3.03 -17.91 1.58
N GLY A 38 -2.73 -18.28 0.32
CA GLY A 38 -1.93 -19.45 -0.03
C GLY A 38 -2.64 -20.79 0.21
N ILE A 39 -3.94 -20.76 0.54
CA ILE A 39 -4.77 -21.94 0.80
C ILE A 39 -6.05 -21.89 -0.03
N SER A 40 -6.65 -23.05 -0.24
CA SER A 40 -7.90 -23.21 -0.97
C SER A 40 -8.90 -24.06 -0.18
N VAL A 41 -10.16 -23.98 -0.54
CA VAL A 41 -11.24 -24.77 0.05
C VAL A 41 -12.27 -25.11 -1.01
N ASN A 42 -12.91 -26.28 -0.87
CA ASN A 42 -14.06 -26.57 -1.70
C ASN A 42 -15.22 -25.63 -1.34
N PRO A 43 -15.80 -24.90 -2.32
CA PRO A 43 -16.90 -23.94 -2.06
C PRO A 43 -18.08 -24.52 -1.28
N LYS A 44 -18.33 -25.84 -1.37
CA LYS A 44 -19.37 -26.55 -0.59
C LYS A 44 -19.12 -26.49 0.92
N HIS A 45 -17.85 -26.40 1.33
CA HIS A 45 -17.42 -26.34 2.73
C HIS A 45 -17.21 -24.91 3.23
N TRP A 46 -17.52 -23.89 2.43
CA TRP A 46 -17.39 -22.48 2.80
C TRP A 46 -18.73 -21.84 3.16
N ASN A 47 -18.75 -21.08 4.24
CA ASN A 47 -19.90 -20.24 4.61
C ASN A 47 -19.68 -18.83 4.05
N PHE A 48 -20.36 -18.50 2.95
CA PHE A 48 -20.20 -17.22 2.26
C PHE A 48 -20.75 -16.03 3.05
N LEU A 49 -21.71 -16.24 3.95
CA LEU A 49 -22.27 -15.16 4.77
C LEU A 49 -21.34 -14.76 5.90
N LYS A 50 -20.72 -15.76 6.56
CA LYS A 50 -19.78 -15.52 7.66
C LYS A 50 -18.34 -15.33 7.23
N GLY A 51 -17.96 -15.71 5.98
CA GLY A 51 -16.59 -15.68 5.50
C GLY A 51 -15.68 -16.64 6.26
N GLU A 52 -16.15 -17.86 6.56
CA GLU A 52 -15.45 -18.87 7.35
C GLU A 52 -15.73 -20.30 6.85
N PRO A 53 -14.87 -21.28 7.14
CA PRO A 53 -15.14 -22.69 6.82
C PRO A 53 -16.30 -23.24 7.67
N LYS A 54 -17.18 -24.02 7.05
CA LYS A 54 -18.28 -24.72 7.74
C LYS A 54 -17.75 -25.72 8.78
N PRO A 55 -18.54 -26.11 9.78
CA PRO A 55 -18.12 -27.08 10.82
C PRO A 55 -17.59 -28.41 10.26
N LYS A 56 -18.15 -28.89 9.15
CA LYS A 56 -17.74 -30.15 8.48
C LYS A 56 -16.64 -29.93 7.43
N CYS A 57 -15.95 -28.79 7.40
CA CYS A 57 -14.86 -28.53 6.47
C CYS A 57 -13.63 -29.33 6.86
N PRO A 58 -13.00 -30.07 5.94
CA PRO A 58 -11.69 -30.68 6.19
C PRO A 58 -10.68 -29.62 6.60
N ASN A 59 -9.80 -29.96 7.55
CA ASN A 59 -8.75 -29.04 8.05
C ASN A 59 -9.27 -27.68 8.56
N ARG A 60 -10.51 -27.61 9.03
CA ARG A 60 -11.17 -26.38 9.46
C ARG A 60 -10.31 -25.56 10.42
N ASP A 61 -9.74 -26.19 11.43
CA ASP A 61 -8.97 -25.49 12.47
C ASP A 61 -7.65 -24.92 11.92
N TYR A 62 -7.03 -25.62 10.99
CA TYR A 62 -5.85 -25.14 10.29
C TYR A 62 -6.18 -23.90 9.42
N ILE A 63 -7.26 -23.96 8.65
CA ILE A 63 -7.74 -22.85 7.84
C ILE A 63 -8.05 -21.63 8.71
N LEU A 64 -8.76 -21.84 9.84
CA LEU A 64 -9.08 -20.75 10.78
C LEU A 64 -7.82 -20.13 11.38
N LYS A 65 -6.81 -20.91 11.75
CA LYS A 65 -5.53 -20.39 12.26
C LYS A 65 -4.83 -19.50 11.25
N ILE A 66 -4.76 -19.91 9.98
CA ILE A 66 -4.16 -19.08 8.91
C ILE A 66 -4.94 -17.79 8.71
N ILE A 67 -6.27 -17.87 8.66
CA ILE A 67 -7.14 -16.71 8.52
C ILE A 67 -6.91 -15.72 9.67
N LEU A 68 -6.89 -16.22 10.91
CA LEU A 68 -6.72 -15.40 12.09
C LEU A 68 -5.35 -14.71 12.09
N ALA A 69 -4.28 -15.47 11.88
CA ALA A 69 -2.92 -14.93 11.85
C ALA A 69 -2.76 -13.82 10.80
N LYS A 70 -3.33 -14.02 9.60
CA LYS A 70 -3.24 -13.00 8.54
C LYS A 70 -4.12 -11.78 8.79
N LYS A 71 -5.29 -11.95 9.41
CA LYS A 71 -6.12 -10.83 9.84
C LYS A 71 -5.44 -10.02 10.93
N GLU A 72 -4.86 -10.67 11.94
CA GLU A 72 -4.13 -10.01 13.03
C GLU A 72 -2.91 -9.23 12.51
N GLU A 73 -2.14 -9.80 11.58
CA GLU A 73 -1.03 -9.12 10.93
C GLU A 73 -1.47 -7.79 10.30
N LEU A 74 -2.54 -7.82 9.49
CA LEU A 74 -3.05 -6.62 8.83
C LEU A 74 -3.69 -5.63 9.81
N GLN A 75 -4.41 -6.11 10.81
CA GLN A 75 -5.00 -5.26 11.86
C GLN A 75 -3.92 -4.52 12.64
N ARG A 76 -2.82 -5.20 12.98
CA ARG A 76 -1.68 -4.58 13.64
C ARG A 76 -1.08 -3.45 12.79
N LYS A 77 -0.91 -3.65 11.47
CA LYS A 77 -0.47 -2.60 10.56
C LYS A 77 -1.44 -1.41 10.52
N VAL A 78 -2.73 -1.66 10.46
CA VAL A 78 -3.75 -0.60 10.52
C VAL A 78 -3.63 0.21 11.81
N LEU A 79 -3.44 -0.46 12.94
CA LEU A 79 -3.26 0.21 14.23
C LEU A 79 -1.96 1.02 14.26
N GLU A 80 -0.88 0.51 13.68
CA GLU A 80 0.40 1.23 13.58
C GLU A 80 0.28 2.51 12.74
N PHE A 81 -0.36 2.45 11.58
CA PHE A 81 -0.62 3.65 10.78
C PHE A 81 -1.47 4.67 11.53
N ASN A 82 -2.54 4.20 12.19
CA ASN A 82 -3.43 5.06 12.96
C ASN A 82 -2.73 5.71 14.17
N SER A 83 -1.89 4.97 14.89
CA SER A 83 -1.16 5.49 16.06
C SER A 83 -0.14 6.57 15.68
N ARG A 84 0.42 6.47 14.48
CA ARG A 84 1.33 7.47 13.93
C ARG A 84 0.60 8.61 13.20
N GLN A 85 -0.73 8.64 13.23
CA GLN A 85 -1.58 9.58 12.48
C GLN A 85 -1.22 9.66 10.99
N ARG A 86 -0.78 8.54 10.42
CA ARG A 86 -0.30 8.44 9.05
C ARG A 86 -1.43 8.01 8.13
N GLU A 87 -1.65 8.75 7.06
CA GLU A 87 -2.56 8.29 6.00
C GLU A 87 -1.96 7.05 5.32
N TYR A 88 -2.81 6.08 5.01
CA TYR A 88 -2.42 4.86 4.32
C TYR A 88 -3.48 4.44 3.30
N SER A 89 -3.04 3.80 2.24
CA SER A 89 -3.90 3.19 1.24
C SER A 89 -4.01 1.68 1.44
N VAL A 90 -4.87 1.02 0.66
CA VAL A 90 -4.93 -0.45 0.62
C VAL A 90 -3.60 -1.04 0.14
N TYR A 91 -2.89 -0.31 -0.72
CA TYR A 91 -1.59 -0.73 -1.25
C TYR A 91 -0.49 -0.72 -0.20
N SER A 92 -0.37 0.35 0.59
CA SER A 92 0.63 0.43 1.65
C SER A 92 0.44 -0.62 2.74
N LEU A 93 -0.81 -1.06 3.01
CA LEU A 93 -1.08 -2.18 3.91
C LEU A 93 -0.56 -3.52 3.38
N LEU A 94 -0.55 -3.71 2.06
CA LEU A 94 -0.13 -4.96 1.42
C LEU A 94 1.36 -5.01 1.09
N LYS A 95 2.04 -3.87 1.01
CA LYS A 95 3.41 -3.72 0.51
C LYS A 95 4.45 -4.58 1.24
N GLU A 96 4.28 -4.83 2.53
CA GLU A 96 5.20 -5.70 3.29
C GLU A 96 5.00 -7.20 3.06
N THR A 97 3.92 -7.61 2.39
CA THR A 97 3.60 -9.03 2.19
C THR A 97 4.02 -9.55 0.82
N GLU A 98 4.20 -8.65 -0.14
CA GLU A 98 4.68 -8.98 -1.48
C GLU A 98 5.90 -8.10 -1.80
N ARG A 99 7.09 -8.68 -1.76
CA ARG A 99 8.31 -8.10 -2.36
C ARG A 99 8.18 -8.05 -3.89
N THR A 100 7.08 -7.53 -4.41
CA THR A 100 6.85 -7.36 -5.84
C THR A 100 6.65 -5.88 -6.17
N GLN A 101 7.74 -5.27 -6.64
CA GLN A 101 7.79 -4.26 -7.72
C GLN A 101 6.95 -2.98 -7.64
N HIS A 102 6.56 -2.47 -6.48
CA HIS A 102 6.12 -1.08 -6.41
C HIS A 102 7.25 -0.25 -5.80
N MET A 103 8.04 0.35 -6.69
CA MET A 103 9.06 1.33 -6.34
C MET A 103 8.40 2.47 -5.54
N THR A 104 8.94 2.79 -4.39
CA THR A 104 8.46 3.92 -3.60
C THR A 104 8.85 5.22 -4.28
N VAL A 105 8.21 6.31 -3.89
CA VAL A 105 8.57 7.65 -4.36
C VAL A 105 10.05 7.93 -4.07
N GLY A 106 10.53 7.58 -2.86
CA GLY A 106 11.94 7.75 -2.51
C GLY A 106 12.88 6.93 -3.38
N GLU A 107 12.59 5.64 -3.57
CA GLU A 107 13.41 4.75 -4.44
C GLU A 107 13.41 5.25 -5.89
N PHE A 108 12.27 5.72 -6.40
CA PHE A 108 12.16 6.27 -7.75
C PHE A 108 13.04 7.51 -7.92
N TYR A 109 12.98 8.46 -6.98
CA TYR A 109 13.80 9.66 -7.04
C TYR A 109 15.30 9.33 -6.99
N LEU A 110 15.71 8.42 -6.11
CA LEU A 110 17.11 8.01 -6.00
C LEU A 110 17.61 7.34 -7.30
N ALA A 111 16.80 6.46 -7.89
CA ALA A 111 17.12 5.83 -9.16
C ALA A 111 17.28 6.85 -10.30
N LEU A 112 16.40 7.86 -10.39
CA LEU A 112 16.51 8.93 -11.38
C LEU A 112 17.74 9.82 -11.16
N ILE A 113 18.04 10.17 -9.91
CA ILE A 113 19.23 10.97 -9.56
C ILE A 113 20.50 10.25 -10.02
N ASP A 114 20.59 8.94 -9.75
CA ASP A 114 21.73 8.11 -10.18
C ASP A 114 21.79 7.99 -11.71
N GLU A 115 20.66 7.87 -12.39
CA GLU A 115 20.59 7.83 -13.84
C GLU A 115 21.08 9.15 -14.45
N PHE A 116 20.63 10.30 -13.95
CA PHE A 116 21.09 11.60 -14.42
C PHE A 116 22.59 11.82 -14.17
N GLU A 117 23.11 11.32 -13.06
CA GLU A 117 24.54 11.37 -12.77
C GLU A 117 25.36 10.57 -13.79
N ARG A 118 24.96 9.30 -14.04
CA ARG A 118 25.61 8.42 -15.03
C ARG A 118 25.57 8.99 -16.45
N ASN A 119 24.49 9.70 -16.79
CA ASN A 119 24.29 10.29 -18.10
C ASN A 119 24.86 11.71 -18.22
N GLY A 120 25.59 12.21 -17.20
CA GLY A 120 26.19 13.55 -17.19
C GLY A 120 25.18 14.70 -17.18
N LYS A 121 23.90 14.44 -16.89
CA LYS A 121 22.83 15.46 -16.86
C LYS A 121 22.79 16.16 -15.48
N LEU A 122 23.85 16.89 -15.15
CA LEU A 122 24.07 17.47 -13.83
C LEU A 122 23.00 18.49 -13.42
N GLY A 123 22.41 19.23 -14.36
CA GLY A 123 21.30 20.15 -14.10
C GLY A 123 20.05 19.42 -13.58
N ASN A 124 19.65 18.35 -14.29
CA ASN A 124 18.52 17.52 -13.90
C ASN A 124 18.77 16.83 -12.55
N ARG A 125 19.97 16.24 -12.39
CA ARG A 125 20.37 15.65 -11.11
C ARG A 125 20.18 16.61 -9.94
N ARG A 126 20.63 17.87 -10.08
CA ARG A 126 20.51 18.90 -9.03
C ARG A 126 19.04 19.21 -8.74
N ALA A 127 18.22 19.38 -9.76
CA ALA A 127 16.79 19.68 -9.62
C ALA A 127 16.06 18.53 -8.88
N TYR A 128 16.24 17.29 -9.35
CA TYR A 128 15.59 16.11 -8.72
C TYR A 128 16.09 15.84 -7.30
N LYS A 129 17.38 16.08 -7.02
CA LYS A 129 17.91 16.00 -5.66
C LYS A 129 17.30 17.05 -4.74
N GLY A 130 17.07 18.26 -5.24
CA GLY A 130 16.37 19.33 -4.51
C GLY A 130 14.93 18.93 -4.17
N SER A 131 14.19 18.39 -5.15
CA SER A 131 12.81 17.90 -4.94
C SER A 131 12.77 16.72 -3.96
N TYR A 132 13.67 15.75 -4.09
CA TYR A 132 13.81 14.64 -3.14
C TYR A 132 14.01 15.14 -1.71
N ASN A 133 14.98 16.04 -1.48
CA ASN A 133 15.27 16.57 -0.15
C ASN A 133 14.06 17.32 0.45
N SER A 134 13.35 18.07 -0.38
CA SER A 134 12.13 18.79 0.04
C SER A 134 11.03 17.83 0.46
N LEU A 135 10.75 16.81 -0.35
CA LEU A 135 9.76 15.79 -0.05
C LEU A 135 10.14 14.98 1.19
N ASN A 136 11.40 14.58 1.30
CA ASN A 136 11.91 13.82 2.44
C ASN A 136 11.75 14.62 3.74
N SER A 137 12.08 15.92 3.73
CA SER A 137 11.86 16.79 4.88
C SER A 137 10.38 16.99 5.23
N PHE A 138 9.48 17.03 4.24
CA PHE A 138 8.04 17.11 4.46
C PHE A 138 7.48 15.85 5.11
N THR A 139 8.01 14.69 4.75
CA THR A 139 7.57 13.39 5.27
C THR A 139 8.28 12.96 6.56
N GLY A 140 9.10 13.83 7.15
CA GLY A 140 9.85 13.54 8.38
C GLY A 140 10.94 12.48 8.17
N ASP A 141 11.74 12.66 7.11
CA ASP A 141 12.84 11.78 6.69
C ASP A 141 12.41 10.33 6.36
N ASN A 142 11.16 10.17 5.93
CA ASN A 142 10.62 8.88 5.52
C ASN A 142 9.82 9.00 4.22
N LEU A 143 10.50 8.99 3.08
CA LEU A 143 9.89 9.03 1.75
C LEU A 143 9.53 7.61 1.22
N ASP A 144 9.32 6.65 2.12
CA ASP A 144 8.86 5.30 1.80
C ASP A 144 7.33 5.26 1.64
N ILE A 145 6.83 6.04 0.69
CA ILE A 145 5.41 6.15 0.32
C ILE A 145 5.21 5.60 -1.09
N CYS A 146 4.04 5.01 -1.34
CA CYS A 146 3.65 4.57 -2.68
C CYS A 146 3.11 5.76 -3.49
N PHE A 147 3.27 5.75 -4.82
CA PHE A 147 2.68 6.79 -5.67
C PHE A 147 1.16 6.88 -5.52
N GLU A 148 0.51 5.76 -5.25
CA GLU A 148 -0.94 5.70 -5.00
C GLU A 148 -1.39 6.38 -3.71
N ASP A 149 -0.46 6.65 -2.79
CA ASP A 149 -0.72 7.36 -1.54
C ASP A 149 -0.64 8.89 -1.71
N ILE A 150 -0.07 9.37 -2.83
CA ILE A 150 -0.07 10.78 -3.19
C ILE A 150 -1.46 11.17 -3.69
N THR A 151 -2.29 11.62 -2.77
CA THR A 151 -3.63 12.12 -3.05
C THR A 151 -3.62 13.63 -3.29
N GLN A 152 -4.74 14.18 -3.82
CA GLN A 152 -4.90 15.63 -3.91
C GLN A 152 -4.75 16.31 -2.53
N GLY A 153 -5.30 15.72 -1.48
CA GLY A 153 -5.15 16.23 -0.10
C GLY A 153 -3.69 16.23 0.36
N TRP A 154 -2.93 15.18 0.03
CA TRP A 154 -1.52 15.11 0.32
C TRP A 154 -0.73 16.23 -0.39
N LEU A 155 -1.02 16.49 -1.67
CA LEU A 155 -0.38 17.56 -2.44
C LEU A 155 -0.71 18.95 -1.88
N LEU A 156 -1.95 19.20 -1.47
CA LEU A 156 -2.36 20.47 -0.82
C LEU A 156 -1.64 20.66 0.53
N ASN A 157 -1.45 19.61 1.31
CA ASN A 157 -0.68 19.67 2.55
C ASN A 157 0.79 19.99 2.29
N TYR A 158 1.39 19.37 1.27
CA TYR A 158 2.76 19.66 0.87
C TYR A 158 2.92 21.12 0.39
N GLU A 159 2.01 21.60 -0.43
CA GLU A 159 1.98 23.00 -0.88
C GLU A 159 1.91 23.98 0.31
N SER A 160 0.98 23.73 1.24
CA SER A 160 0.81 24.55 2.46
C SER A 160 2.08 24.55 3.31
N TRP A 161 2.76 23.41 3.44
CA TRP A 161 4.02 23.30 4.14
C TRP A 161 5.16 24.08 3.45
N LEU A 162 5.22 24.06 2.10
CA LEU A 162 6.19 24.86 1.35
C LEU A 162 5.96 26.35 1.55
N ARG A 163 4.69 26.82 1.57
CA ARG A 163 4.33 28.20 1.86
C ARG A 163 4.72 28.61 3.27
N ALA A 164 4.47 27.76 4.25
CA ALA A 164 4.85 28.00 5.65
C ALA A 164 6.36 28.13 5.84
N LYS A 165 7.17 27.47 4.98
CA LYS A 165 8.64 27.62 4.95
C LYS A 165 9.10 28.91 4.24
N GLY A 166 8.21 29.74 3.73
CA GLY A 166 8.56 30.98 3.05
C GLY A 166 9.09 30.80 1.62
N ASN A 167 8.80 29.67 0.95
CA ASN A 167 9.18 29.46 -0.44
C ASN A 167 8.40 30.39 -1.37
N LYS A 168 9.06 30.85 -2.45
CA LYS A 168 8.42 31.66 -3.50
C LYS A 168 7.47 30.80 -4.33
N GLU A 169 6.42 31.41 -4.89
CA GLU A 169 5.41 30.74 -5.74
C GLU A 169 6.04 29.95 -6.91
N THR A 170 7.09 30.49 -7.52
CA THR A 170 7.82 29.80 -8.59
C THR A 170 8.49 28.51 -8.10
N THR A 171 9.03 28.52 -6.89
CA THR A 171 9.63 27.31 -6.27
C THR A 171 8.56 26.26 -5.93
N ILE A 172 7.43 26.71 -5.42
CA ILE A 172 6.28 25.85 -5.08
C ILE A 172 5.76 25.17 -6.35
N SER A 173 5.50 25.95 -7.40
CA SER A 173 5.03 25.42 -8.70
C SER A 173 6.01 24.40 -9.28
N LEU A 174 7.32 24.68 -9.28
CA LEU A 174 8.33 23.74 -9.75
C LEU A 174 8.37 22.46 -8.90
N SER A 175 8.22 22.57 -7.57
CA SER A 175 8.22 21.40 -6.69
C SER A 175 7.01 20.50 -6.94
N LEU A 176 5.85 21.05 -7.28
CA LEU A 176 4.63 20.30 -7.57
C LEU A 176 4.67 19.65 -8.97
N ILE A 177 5.33 20.28 -9.96
CA ILE A 177 5.47 19.72 -11.32
C ILE A 177 6.34 18.45 -11.32
N HIS A 178 7.28 18.34 -10.38
CA HIS A 178 8.22 17.22 -10.31
C HIS A 178 7.71 16.03 -9.46
N ILE A 179 6.49 16.07 -8.97
CA ILE A 179 5.80 14.96 -8.26
C ILE A 179 4.85 14.25 -9.21
#